data_b0f8707fdc2afd49803868c76d735d8a
#
_entry.id   b0f8707fdc2afd49803868c76d735d8a
#
_cell.length_a   1.000
_cell.length_b   1.000
_cell.length_c   1.000
_cell.angle_alpha   90.00
_cell.angle_beta   90.00
_cell.angle_gamma   90.00
#
_symmetry.space_group_name_H-M   'P 1'
#
loop_
_entity.id
_entity.type
_entity.pdbx_description
1 polymer ?
#
loop_
_entity_poly.entity_id
_entity_poly.type
_entity_poly.pdbx_seq_one_letter_code
_entity_poly.pdbx_strand_id
1 'polypeptide(L)'
;MDIDIKSPFWSPAGASGFILDWDGVIAETRLDFTPLREKYYGGRRAMLLEEACTLAPETCEEFFAELVALEMAGAEKAEPVEGARELLAWLNENGVPYCVVSRNCMDVIKRGAEVIGVELPEKTWGRDNSAWVKPDPRALYAAAEAIGADARRCVYVGDFLYDLQGARRAGMRAVLVQRENPEWGAWADVMYPKMTELVAELREPKPLVPWEYREIYARKSEHWLVNASALTFALPADPSPTIDCWLARAAALGVGKIFIEPERTLSPDDWKKSPSLDPAYMGLLLHEAARRFLAPRFPLAEVVTECEEPLNAPKNSLDLQRYLERKKI
;
A
#
# COMPACT_ATOMS: atom_id res chain seq x y z
N MET A 1 -12.11 -18.49 6.93
CA MET A 1 -11.45 -19.49 6.05
C MET A 1 -10.00 -19.62 6.52
N ASP A 2 -9.56 -20.79 6.97
CA ASP A 2 -8.15 -21.01 7.30
C ASP A 2 -7.36 -21.15 6.00
N ILE A 3 -6.64 -20.08 5.65
CA ILE A 3 -5.80 -20.04 4.46
C ILE A 3 -4.39 -20.43 4.90
N ASP A 4 -3.99 -21.67 4.58
CA ASP A 4 -2.65 -22.20 4.92
C ASP A 4 -1.61 -21.68 3.90
N ILE A 5 -1.31 -20.39 3.95
CA ILE A 5 -0.24 -19.77 3.17
C ILE A 5 0.94 -19.51 4.10
N LYS A 6 2.05 -20.19 3.82
CA LYS A 6 3.28 -20.05 4.61
C LYS A 6 3.89 -18.67 4.47
N SER A 7 4.23 -18.03 5.60
CA SER A 7 5.03 -16.79 5.59
C SER A 7 6.35 -16.99 4.83
N PRO A 8 6.82 -16.01 4.04
CA PRO A 8 6.28 -14.66 3.87
C PRO A 8 5.31 -14.51 2.68
N PHE A 9 4.85 -15.59 2.08
CA PHE A 9 3.85 -15.52 1.01
C PHE A 9 2.53 -14.95 1.53
N TRP A 10 1.75 -14.39 0.65
CA TRP A 10 0.48 -13.77 0.99
C TRP A 10 -0.58 -14.08 -0.06
N SER A 11 -1.83 -13.78 0.23
CA SER A 11 -2.95 -13.74 -0.72
C SER A 11 -3.90 -12.62 -0.31
N PRO A 12 -4.58 -11.97 -1.25
CA PRO A 12 -5.63 -11.00 -0.93
C PRO A 12 -6.70 -11.60 0.01
N ALA A 13 -7.02 -12.87 -0.13
CA ALA A 13 -8.00 -13.56 0.70
C ALA A 13 -7.62 -13.62 2.19
N GLY A 14 -6.33 -13.48 2.55
CA GLY A 14 -5.83 -13.42 3.91
C GLY A 14 -5.71 -12.02 4.51
N ALA A 15 -6.21 -11.00 3.82
CA ALA A 15 -6.15 -9.62 4.28
C ALA A 15 -7.03 -9.39 5.52
N SER A 16 -6.57 -8.51 6.43
CA SER A 16 -7.35 -8.09 7.60
C SER A 16 -8.43 -7.07 7.27
N GLY A 17 -8.38 -6.47 6.09
CA GLY A 17 -9.36 -5.50 5.60
C GLY A 17 -9.07 -5.07 4.17
N PHE A 18 -10.10 -4.57 3.49
CA PHE A 18 -10.01 -4.05 2.14
C PHE A 18 -10.32 -2.56 2.10
N ILE A 19 -9.50 -1.82 1.36
CA ILE A 19 -9.77 -0.45 1.01
C ILE A 19 -9.96 -0.41 -0.50
N LEU A 20 -11.12 0.02 -0.96
CA LEU A 20 -11.51 -0.01 -2.36
C LEU A 20 -11.54 1.41 -2.92
N ASP A 21 -11.06 1.59 -4.15
CA ASP A 21 -11.43 2.79 -4.91
C ASP A 21 -12.87 2.69 -5.37
N TRP A 22 -13.40 3.79 -5.87
CA TRP A 22 -14.73 3.88 -6.44
C TRP A 22 -14.70 3.67 -7.96
N ASP A 23 -14.08 4.61 -8.71
CA ASP A 23 -14.01 4.54 -10.16
C ASP A 23 -13.08 3.41 -10.63
N GLY A 24 -13.52 2.66 -11.63
CA GLY A 24 -12.79 1.52 -12.17
C GLY A 24 -12.69 0.30 -11.23
N VAL A 25 -13.28 0.38 -10.01
CA VAL A 25 -13.30 -0.72 -9.02
C VAL A 25 -14.73 -1.14 -8.70
N ILE A 26 -15.59 -0.22 -8.29
CA ILE A 26 -17.00 -0.49 -8.01
C ILE A 26 -17.87 0.01 -9.14
N ALA A 27 -17.63 1.23 -9.62
CA ALA A 27 -18.36 1.87 -10.70
C ALA A 27 -17.43 2.21 -11.85
N GLU A 28 -17.90 2.03 -13.08
CA GLU A 28 -17.23 2.49 -14.29
C GLU A 28 -17.95 3.77 -14.76
N THR A 29 -17.31 4.92 -14.55
CA THR A 29 -17.86 6.25 -14.87
C THR A 29 -17.32 6.83 -16.17
N ARG A 30 -16.26 6.24 -16.74
CA ARG A 30 -15.63 6.62 -18.02
C ARG A 30 -15.31 8.10 -18.13
N LEU A 31 -14.76 8.68 -17.05
CA LEU A 31 -14.46 10.10 -16.97
C LEU A 31 -13.35 10.50 -17.96
N ASP A 32 -13.63 11.52 -18.75
CA ASP A 32 -12.64 12.18 -19.61
C ASP A 32 -12.30 13.57 -19.06
N PHE A 33 -11.13 13.68 -18.45
CA PHE A 33 -10.62 14.94 -17.90
C PHE A 33 -9.87 15.81 -18.93
N THR A 34 -9.85 15.43 -20.21
CA THR A 34 -9.16 16.18 -21.27
C THR A 34 -9.66 17.62 -21.37
N PRO A 35 -10.97 17.89 -21.38
CA PRO A 35 -11.47 19.28 -21.46
C PRO A 35 -10.98 20.17 -20.31
N LEU A 36 -10.96 19.65 -19.08
CA LEU A 36 -10.43 20.38 -17.92
C LEU A 36 -8.94 20.64 -18.04
N ARG A 37 -8.17 19.64 -18.49
CA ARG A 37 -6.73 19.81 -18.71
C ARG A 37 -6.44 20.85 -19.80
N GLU A 38 -7.18 20.84 -20.89
CA GLU A 38 -7.02 21.84 -21.96
C GLU A 38 -7.33 23.24 -21.45
N LYS A 39 -8.45 23.42 -20.75
CA LYS A 39 -8.88 24.73 -20.27
C LYS A 39 -7.96 25.32 -19.21
N TYR A 40 -7.58 24.54 -18.20
CA TYR A 40 -6.88 25.05 -17.01
C TYR A 40 -5.39 24.82 -17.01
N TYR A 41 -4.89 23.87 -17.80
CA TYR A 41 -3.49 23.43 -17.76
C TYR A 41 -2.83 23.36 -19.15
N GLY A 42 -3.44 23.95 -20.18
CA GLY A 42 -2.90 23.98 -21.54
C GLY A 42 -2.69 22.60 -22.16
N GLY A 43 -3.53 21.63 -21.82
CA GLY A 43 -3.51 20.26 -22.34
C GLY A 43 -2.44 19.35 -21.72
N ARG A 44 -1.60 19.84 -20.80
CA ARG A 44 -0.60 18.99 -20.14
C ARG A 44 -1.24 18.01 -19.15
N ARG A 45 -0.57 16.91 -18.91
CA ARG A 45 -0.95 15.93 -17.86
C ARG A 45 -0.73 16.54 -16.47
N ALA A 46 -1.71 17.32 -16.00
CA ALA A 46 -1.73 17.90 -14.66
C ALA A 46 -2.30 16.89 -13.64
N MET A 47 -1.77 16.95 -12.42
CA MET A 47 -2.38 16.31 -11.25
C MET A 47 -3.50 17.25 -10.77
N LEU A 48 -4.72 17.01 -11.27
CA LEU A 48 -5.82 17.97 -11.22
C LEU A 48 -6.11 18.54 -9.84
N LEU A 49 -6.22 17.71 -8.81
CA LEU A 49 -6.52 18.16 -7.44
C LEU A 49 -5.33 18.85 -6.78
N GLU A 50 -4.13 18.31 -6.96
CA GLU A 50 -2.90 18.81 -6.36
C GLU A 50 -2.47 20.15 -6.97
N GLU A 51 -2.66 20.30 -8.27
CA GLU A 51 -2.28 21.52 -8.97
C GLU A 51 -3.38 22.60 -8.96
N ALA A 52 -4.60 22.26 -8.55
CA ALA A 52 -5.67 23.24 -8.40
C ALA A 52 -5.29 24.41 -7.47
N CYS A 53 -4.47 24.15 -6.42
CA CYS A 53 -3.98 25.19 -5.52
C CYS A 53 -3.04 26.21 -6.20
N THR A 54 -2.57 25.94 -7.41
CA THR A 54 -1.74 26.90 -8.19
C THR A 54 -2.57 27.86 -9.04
N LEU A 55 -3.87 27.62 -9.16
CA LEU A 55 -4.80 28.49 -9.87
C LEU A 55 -5.14 29.73 -9.01
N ALA A 56 -5.51 30.85 -9.66
CA ALA A 56 -6.05 31.98 -8.95
C ALA A 56 -7.36 31.58 -8.21
N PRO A 57 -7.71 32.18 -7.06
CA PRO A 57 -8.84 31.75 -6.25
C PRO A 57 -10.15 31.58 -7.03
N GLU A 58 -10.53 32.59 -7.83
CA GLU A 58 -11.74 32.56 -8.65
C GLU A 58 -11.70 31.44 -9.70
N THR A 59 -10.54 31.25 -10.34
CA THR A 59 -10.33 30.20 -11.35
C THR A 59 -10.35 28.81 -10.67
N CYS A 60 -9.87 28.71 -9.44
CA CYS A 60 -9.90 27.48 -8.65
C CYS A 60 -11.34 27.06 -8.31
N GLU A 61 -12.18 28.01 -7.90
CA GLU A 61 -13.61 27.75 -7.64
C GLU A 61 -14.33 27.30 -8.92
N GLU A 62 -14.09 27.97 -10.05
CA GLU A 62 -14.65 27.58 -11.35
C GLU A 62 -14.19 26.17 -11.75
N PHE A 63 -12.89 25.88 -11.59
CA PHE A 63 -12.33 24.56 -11.85
C PHE A 63 -13.03 23.45 -11.05
N PHE A 64 -13.20 23.64 -9.74
CA PHE A 64 -13.86 22.64 -8.90
C PHE A 64 -15.36 22.48 -9.24
N ALA A 65 -16.04 23.56 -9.62
CA ALA A 65 -17.43 23.47 -10.06
C ALA A 65 -17.55 22.65 -11.36
N GLU A 66 -16.68 22.88 -12.32
CA GLU A 66 -16.65 22.10 -13.57
C GLU A 66 -16.22 20.65 -13.36
N LEU A 67 -15.25 20.42 -12.47
CA LEU A 67 -14.81 19.07 -12.10
C LEU A 67 -15.98 18.27 -11.52
N VAL A 68 -16.71 18.83 -10.56
CA VAL A 68 -17.90 18.18 -9.97
C VAL A 68 -18.98 17.95 -11.01
N ALA A 69 -19.24 18.90 -11.91
CA ALA A 69 -20.24 18.74 -12.98
C ALA A 69 -19.86 17.60 -13.94
N LEU A 70 -18.59 17.47 -14.29
CA LEU A 70 -18.08 16.40 -15.14
C LEU A 70 -18.20 15.04 -14.44
N GLU A 71 -17.76 14.94 -13.18
CA GLU A 71 -17.88 13.74 -12.38
C GLU A 71 -19.34 13.32 -12.16
N MET A 72 -20.24 14.27 -11.90
CA MET A 72 -21.67 14.01 -11.76
C MET A 72 -22.28 13.49 -13.06
N ALA A 73 -21.91 14.06 -14.20
CA ALA A 73 -22.34 13.57 -15.51
C ALA A 73 -21.85 12.14 -15.80
N GLY A 74 -20.69 11.76 -15.28
CA GLY A 74 -20.21 10.39 -15.29
C GLY A 74 -21.02 9.48 -14.36
N ALA A 75 -21.29 9.94 -13.14
CA ALA A 75 -22.07 9.18 -12.15
C ALA A 75 -23.50 8.86 -12.65
N GLU A 76 -24.14 9.79 -13.38
CA GLU A 76 -25.45 9.58 -14.00
C GLU A 76 -25.48 8.46 -15.06
N LYS A 77 -24.32 8.11 -15.61
CA LYS A 77 -24.15 7.09 -16.65
C LYS A 77 -23.31 5.92 -16.15
N ALA A 78 -23.05 5.85 -14.85
CA ALA A 78 -22.22 4.82 -14.29
C ALA A 78 -22.79 3.44 -14.54
N GLU A 79 -21.91 2.49 -14.84
CA GLU A 79 -22.21 1.07 -14.92
C GLU A 79 -21.46 0.34 -13.78
N PRO A 80 -21.99 -0.75 -13.22
CA PRO A 80 -21.23 -1.53 -12.26
C PRO A 80 -20.03 -2.17 -12.95
N VAL A 81 -18.86 -2.13 -12.33
CA VAL A 81 -17.71 -2.92 -12.82
C VAL A 81 -18.04 -4.40 -12.72
N GLU A 82 -17.77 -5.15 -13.80
CA GLU A 82 -18.01 -6.60 -13.85
C GLU A 82 -17.19 -7.30 -12.74
N GLY A 83 -17.87 -8.04 -11.84
CA GLY A 83 -17.26 -8.67 -10.68
C GLY A 83 -17.25 -7.82 -9.40
N ALA A 84 -17.61 -6.53 -9.45
CA ALA A 84 -17.63 -5.69 -8.25
C ALA A 84 -18.66 -6.16 -7.21
N ARG A 85 -19.85 -6.54 -7.65
CA ARG A 85 -20.89 -7.07 -6.75
C ARG A 85 -20.46 -8.37 -6.10
N GLU A 86 -19.81 -9.25 -6.84
CA GLU A 86 -19.26 -10.51 -6.36
C GLU A 86 -18.13 -10.28 -5.35
N LEU A 87 -17.29 -9.25 -5.56
CA LEU A 87 -16.28 -8.83 -4.59
C LEU A 87 -16.94 -8.39 -3.28
N LEU A 88 -17.91 -7.48 -3.34
CA LEU A 88 -18.61 -6.98 -2.15
C LEU A 88 -19.38 -8.11 -1.43
N ALA A 89 -20.00 -9.00 -2.18
CA ALA A 89 -20.67 -10.18 -1.62
C ALA A 89 -19.65 -11.08 -0.89
N TRP A 90 -18.51 -11.38 -1.50
CA TRP A 90 -17.46 -12.18 -0.89
C TRP A 90 -16.93 -11.57 0.42
N LEU A 91 -16.68 -10.25 0.44
CA LEU A 91 -16.23 -9.52 1.63
C LEU A 91 -17.24 -9.64 2.77
N ASN A 92 -18.52 -9.43 2.48
CA ASN A 92 -19.60 -9.56 3.46
C ASN A 92 -19.78 -10.99 3.96
N GLU A 93 -19.81 -11.98 3.07
CA GLU A 93 -19.97 -13.40 3.40
C GLU A 93 -18.85 -13.95 4.29
N ASN A 94 -17.62 -13.43 4.10
CA ASN A 94 -16.46 -13.84 4.89
C ASN A 94 -16.19 -12.93 6.11
N GLY A 95 -17.02 -11.92 6.34
CA GLY A 95 -16.87 -10.99 7.46
C GLY A 95 -15.59 -10.16 7.40
N VAL A 96 -15.06 -9.91 6.18
CA VAL A 96 -13.87 -9.10 5.98
C VAL A 96 -14.26 -7.63 5.97
N PRO A 97 -13.76 -6.82 6.90
CA PRO A 97 -14.10 -5.40 6.94
C PRO A 97 -13.56 -4.68 5.70
N TYR A 98 -14.36 -3.76 5.16
CA TYR A 98 -13.94 -2.95 4.01
C TYR A 98 -14.52 -1.55 4.05
N CYS A 99 -13.91 -0.67 3.27
CA CYS A 99 -14.32 0.72 3.10
C CYS A 99 -14.02 1.21 1.69
N VAL A 100 -14.57 2.37 1.34
CA VAL A 100 -14.31 3.05 0.07
C VAL A 100 -13.55 4.35 0.30
N VAL A 101 -12.47 4.57 -0.46
CA VAL A 101 -11.69 5.82 -0.44
C VAL A 101 -11.49 6.30 -1.87
N SER A 102 -12.17 7.38 -2.24
CA SER A 102 -12.18 7.93 -3.61
C SER A 102 -11.63 9.36 -3.67
N ARG A 103 -11.22 9.77 -4.86
CA ARG A 103 -10.86 11.16 -5.17
C ARG A 103 -12.07 11.99 -5.61
N ASN A 104 -13.22 11.37 -5.82
CA ASN A 104 -14.49 12.05 -6.08
C ASN A 104 -15.06 12.68 -4.81
N CYS A 105 -15.97 13.64 -4.92
CA CYS A 105 -16.77 14.12 -3.80
C CYS A 105 -17.88 13.13 -3.44
N MET A 106 -18.36 13.20 -2.20
CA MET A 106 -19.37 12.27 -1.68
C MET A 106 -20.68 12.27 -2.46
N ASP A 107 -21.11 13.42 -2.95
CA ASP A 107 -22.37 13.50 -3.72
C ASP A 107 -22.28 12.73 -5.04
N VAL A 108 -21.13 12.78 -5.71
CA VAL A 108 -20.85 12.01 -6.93
C VAL A 108 -20.85 10.50 -6.64
N ILE A 109 -20.16 10.08 -5.55
CA ILE A 109 -20.09 8.67 -5.13
C ILE A 109 -21.50 8.15 -4.82
N LYS A 110 -22.28 8.89 -4.02
CA LYS A 110 -23.65 8.52 -3.67
C LYS A 110 -24.54 8.40 -4.91
N ARG A 111 -24.45 9.39 -5.82
CA ARG A 111 -25.23 9.36 -7.05
C ARG A 111 -24.87 8.16 -7.92
N GLY A 112 -23.61 7.89 -8.13
CA GLY A 112 -23.16 6.69 -8.86
C GLY A 112 -23.64 5.40 -8.20
N ALA A 113 -23.59 5.31 -6.88
CA ALA A 113 -24.06 4.14 -6.13
C ALA A 113 -25.58 3.91 -6.31
N GLU A 114 -26.38 4.98 -6.27
CA GLU A 114 -27.81 4.92 -6.58
C GLU A 114 -28.06 4.39 -8.00
N VAL A 115 -27.34 4.95 -9.00
CA VAL A 115 -27.50 4.58 -10.41
C VAL A 115 -27.18 3.13 -10.66
N ILE A 116 -26.08 2.62 -10.09
CA ILE A 116 -25.68 1.21 -10.26
C ILE A 116 -26.36 0.25 -9.29
N GLY A 117 -27.16 0.76 -8.33
CA GLY A 117 -27.86 -0.04 -7.34
C GLY A 117 -26.91 -0.80 -6.40
N VAL A 118 -25.86 -0.14 -5.90
CA VAL A 118 -24.92 -0.67 -4.90
C VAL A 118 -25.07 0.12 -3.61
N GLU A 119 -25.19 -0.58 -2.49
CA GLU A 119 -25.16 0.03 -1.17
C GLU A 119 -23.72 0.36 -0.77
N LEU A 120 -23.47 1.63 -0.43
CA LEU A 120 -22.14 2.06 0.04
C LEU A 120 -21.91 1.58 1.48
N PRO A 121 -20.70 1.14 1.81
CA PRO A 121 -20.37 0.86 3.20
C PRO A 121 -20.45 2.16 4.03
N GLU A 122 -20.78 2.03 5.31
CA GLU A 122 -20.85 3.18 6.24
C GLU A 122 -19.54 4.00 6.19
N LYS A 123 -18.43 3.34 6.06
CA LYS A 123 -17.10 3.93 5.96
C LYS A 123 -16.76 4.20 4.50
N THR A 124 -17.20 5.35 4.01
CA THR A 124 -16.93 5.84 2.64
C THR A 124 -16.41 7.26 2.71
N TRP A 125 -15.26 7.49 2.05
CA TRP A 125 -14.63 8.80 1.98
C TRP A 125 -14.45 9.27 0.53
N GLY A 126 -14.90 10.48 0.29
CA GLY A 126 -14.55 11.30 -0.86
C GLY A 126 -13.52 12.36 -0.47
N ARG A 127 -13.14 13.21 -1.46
CA ARG A 127 -12.20 14.29 -1.22
C ARG A 127 -12.71 15.41 -0.29
N ASP A 128 -14.01 15.50 -0.11
CA ASP A 128 -14.70 16.57 0.64
C ASP A 128 -15.04 16.19 2.09
N ASN A 129 -15.00 14.91 2.45
CA ASN A 129 -15.23 14.43 3.81
C ASN A 129 -14.01 13.72 4.41
N SER A 130 -12.86 13.74 3.73
CA SER A 130 -11.58 13.23 4.22
C SER A 130 -10.60 14.37 4.45
N ALA A 131 -9.81 14.29 5.53
CA ALA A 131 -8.74 15.24 5.79
C ALA A 131 -7.57 15.12 4.80
N TRP A 132 -7.43 13.97 4.15
CA TRP A 132 -6.35 13.67 3.21
C TRP A 132 -6.90 12.93 1.99
N VAL A 133 -6.27 13.19 0.83
CA VAL A 133 -6.66 12.59 -0.46
C VAL A 133 -5.51 11.74 -1.00
N LYS A 134 -5.84 10.60 -1.63
CA LYS A 134 -4.85 9.76 -2.32
C LYS A 134 -4.01 10.57 -3.32
N PRO A 135 -2.71 10.40 -3.40
CA PRO A 135 -1.87 9.32 -2.88
C PRO A 135 -1.25 9.60 -1.50
N ASP A 136 -1.84 10.48 -0.67
CA ASP A 136 -1.37 10.70 0.71
C ASP A 136 -1.67 9.44 1.55
N PRO A 137 -0.65 8.79 2.15
CA PRO A 137 -0.84 7.57 2.92
C PRO A 137 -1.71 7.74 4.17
N ARG A 138 -1.83 8.99 4.69
CA ARG A 138 -2.66 9.27 5.86
C ARG A 138 -4.13 8.98 5.62
N ALA A 139 -4.63 9.16 4.38
CA ALA A 139 -6.00 8.78 4.01
C ALA A 139 -6.22 7.27 4.23
N LEU A 140 -5.24 6.45 3.88
CA LEU A 140 -5.35 5.00 3.97
C LEU A 140 -5.11 4.48 5.39
N TYR A 141 -4.24 5.13 6.18
CA TYR A 141 -4.11 4.82 7.61
C TYR A 141 -5.40 5.10 8.37
N ALA A 142 -6.03 6.26 8.14
CA ALA A 142 -7.30 6.60 8.76
C ALA A 142 -8.42 5.64 8.34
N ALA A 143 -8.43 5.20 7.07
CA ALA A 143 -9.38 4.23 6.57
C ALA A 143 -9.21 2.85 7.22
N ALA A 144 -7.98 2.34 7.33
CA ALA A 144 -7.69 1.07 7.99
C ALA A 144 -8.08 1.10 9.48
N GLU A 145 -7.74 2.18 10.18
CA GLU A 145 -8.13 2.40 11.58
C GLU A 145 -9.66 2.38 11.76
N ALA A 146 -10.39 3.08 10.88
CA ALA A 146 -11.84 3.20 10.96
C ALA A 146 -12.58 1.87 10.74
N ILE A 147 -11.98 0.93 10.01
CA ILE A 147 -12.52 -0.44 9.83
C ILE A 147 -11.93 -1.44 10.83
N GLY A 148 -11.08 -0.99 11.77
CA GLY A 148 -10.46 -1.84 12.80
C GLY A 148 -9.42 -2.81 12.26
N ALA A 149 -8.78 -2.51 11.12
CA ALA A 149 -7.82 -3.40 10.47
C ALA A 149 -6.36 -2.90 10.64
N ASP A 150 -5.41 -3.84 10.70
CA ASP A 150 -3.98 -3.50 10.64
C ASP A 150 -3.61 -3.08 9.21
N ALA A 151 -3.18 -1.83 9.03
CA ALA A 151 -2.82 -1.28 7.74
C ALA A 151 -1.80 -2.15 6.96
N ARG A 152 -0.84 -2.77 7.64
CA ARG A 152 0.17 -3.65 7.01
C ARG A 152 -0.41 -4.95 6.49
N ARG A 153 -1.59 -5.32 6.94
CA ARG A 153 -2.34 -6.51 6.53
C ARG A 153 -3.57 -6.16 5.68
N CYS A 154 -3.75 -4.88 5.35
CA CYS A 154 -4.79 -4.44 4.44
C CYS A 154 -4.36 -4.60 2.98
N VAL A 155 -5.37 -4.81 2.14
CA VAL A 155 -5.27 -4.74 0.69
C VAL A 155 -5.97 -3.48 0.21
N TYR A 156 -5.28 -2.71 -0.61
CA TYR A 156 -5.90 -1.63 -1.39
C TYR A 156 -6.17 -2.14 -2.80
N VAL A 157 -7.40 -1.99 -3.27
CA VAL A 157 -7.80 -2.34 -4.65
C VAL A 157 -8.09 -1.04 -5.40
N GLY A 158 -7.37 -0.80 -6.47
CA GLY A 158 -7.52 0.37 -7.32
C GLY A 158 -7.25 0.07 -8.79
N ASP A 159 -7.63 1.01 -9.66
CA ASP A 159 -7.42 0.90 -11.12
C ASP A 159 -6.37 1.89 -11.64
N PHE A 160 -5.81 2.73 -10.77
CA PHE A 160 -4.92 3.81 -11.19
C PHE A 160 -3.62 3.92 -10.36
N LEU A 161 -2.61 4.60 -10.94
CA LEU A 161 -1.29 4.75 -10.32
C LEU A 161 -1.33 5.38 -8.92
N TYR A 162 -2.21 6.36 -8.68
CA TYR A 162 -2.32 7.02 -7.36
C TYR A 162 -2.77 6.08 -6.25
N ASP A 163 -3.57 5.09 -6.58
CA ASP A 163 -4.02 4.04 -5.67
C ASP A 163 -2.84 3.19 -5.21
N LEU A 164 -2.07 2.72 -6.18
CA LEU A 164 -0.89 1.90 -5.94
C LEU A 164 0.18 2.65 -5.15
N GLN A 165 0.41 3.93 -5.49
CA GLN A 165 1.36 4.78 -4.78
C GLN A 165 0.91 5.05 -3.34
N GLY A 166 -0.38 5.33 -3.13
CA GLY A 166 -0.97 5.51 -1.82
C GLY A 166 -0.80 4.26 -0.96
N ALA A 167 -1.19 3.10 -1.49
CA ALA A 167 -1.06 1.81 -0.83
C ALA A 167 0.39 1.50 -0.44
N ARG A 168 1.34 1.69 -1.35
CA ARG A 168 2.77 1.48 -1.09
C ARG A 168 3.31 2.39 0.00
N ARG A 169 2.96 3.67 -0.03
CA ARG A 169 3.38 4.64 0.99
C ARG A 169 2.78 4.31 2.36
N ALA A 170 1.59 3.71 2.37
CA ALA A 170 0.95 3.23 3.59
C ALA A 170 1.44 1.85 4.07
N GLY A 171 2.33 1.18 3.33
CA GLY A 171 2.79 -0.17 3.64
C GLY A 171 1.72 -1.26 3.45
N MET A 172 0.67 -0.95 2.69
CA MET A 172 -0.40 -1.87 2.33
C MET A 172 -0.07 -2.66 1.07
N ARG A 173 -0.77 -3.78 0.86
CA ARG A 173 -0.73 -4.51 -0.41
C ARG A 173 -1.55 -3.79 -1.47
N ALA A 174 -0.93 -3.53 -2.62
CA ALA A 174 -1.52 -2.82 -3.73
C ALA A 174 -1.97 -3.79 -4.82
N VAL A 175 -3.27 -3.89 -5.03
CA VAL A 175 -3.91 -4.70 -6.08
C VAL A 175 -4.40 -3.77 -7.18
N LEU A 176 -3.86 -3.95 -8.40
CA LEU A 176 -4.33 -3.27 -9.59
C LEU A 176 -5.40 -4.12 -10.28
N VAL A 177 -6.55 -3.53 -10.59
CA VAL A 177 -7.63 -4.20 -11.33
C VAL A 177 -8.00 -3.41 -12.59
N GLN A 178 -8.64 -4.07 -13.57
CA GLN A 178 -9.22 -3.47 -14.79
C GLN A 178 -8.20 -2.79 -15.72
N ARG A 179 -6.92 -2.84 -15.39
CA ARG A 179 -5.84 -2.22 -16.19
C ARG A 179 -4.68 -3.20 -16.33
N GLU A 180 -4.10 -3.21 -17.52
CA GLU A 180 -2.80 -3.83 -17.79
C GLU A 180 -1.82 -2.72 -18.14
N ASN A 181 -1.07 -2.23 -17.16
CA ASN A 181 -0.04 -1.24 -17.38
C ASN A 181 1.30 -1.72 -16.81
N PRO A 182 2.23 -2.21 -17.67
CA PRO A 182 3.53 -2.70 -17.23
C PRO A 182 4.38 -1.66 -16.48
N GLU A 183 4.22 -0.36 -16.79
CA GLU A 183 4.94 0.72 -16.10
C GLU A 183 4.50 0.85 -14.64
N TRP A 184 3.28 0.44 -14.30
CA TRP A 184 2.76 0.46 -12.94
C TRP A 184 3.09 -0.81 -12.15
N GLY A 185 3.62 -1.84 -12.80
CA GLY A 185 3.96 -3.11 -12.19
C GLY A 185 4.92 -3.00 -11.00
N ALA A 186 5.78 -1.96 -10.98
CA ALA A 186 6.66 -1.67 -9.85
C ALA A 186 5.90 -1.20 -8.59
N TRP A 187 4.65 -0.75 -8.73
CA TRP A 187 3.81 -0.27 -7.64
C TRP A 187 2.77 -1.28 -7.17
N ALA A 188 2.40 -2.23 -8.04
CA ALA A 188 1.40 -3.25 -7.73
C ALA A 188 2.04 -4.51 -7.11
N ASP A 189 1.42 -5.07 -6.07
CA ASP A 189 1.75 -6.42 -5.58
C ASP A 189 1.24 -7.49 -6.54
N VAL A 190 0.06 -7.25 -7.11
CA VAL A 190 -0.54 -8.12 -8.12
C VAL A 190 -1.44 -7.30 -9.03
N MET A 191 -1.59 -7.75 -10.26
CA MET A 191 -2.46 -7.14 -11.26
C MET A 191 -3.45 -8.20 -11.77
N TYR A 192 -4.73 -7.84 -11.76
CA TYR A 192 -5.79 -8.63 -12.34
C TYR A 192 -6.46 -7.82 -13.46
N PRO A 193 -6.30 -8.18 -14.72
CA PRO A 193 -6.91 -7.48 -15.86
C PRO A 193 -8.42 -7.30 -15.73
N LYS A 194 -9.07 -8.21 -14.98
CA LYS A 194 -10.49 -8.15 -14.68
C LYS A 194 -10.74 -8.33 -13.18
N MET A 195 -11.73 -7.62 -12.64
CA MET A 195 -12.16 -7.80 -11.26
C MET A 195 -12.61 -9.25 -10.97
N THR A 196 -13.20 -9.92 -11.96
CA THR A 196 -13.61 -11.34 -11.84
C THR A 196 -12.44 -12.28 -11.55
N GLU A 197 -11.23 -11.93 -11.98
CA GLU A 197 -10.02 -12.72 -11.68
C GLU A 197 -9.58 -12.53 -10.21
N LEU A 198 -9.69 -11.30 -9.68
CA LEU A 198 -9.50 -11.07 -8.24
C LEU A 198 -10.52 -11.87 -7.43
N VAL A 199 -11.80 -11.86 -7.82
CA VAL A 199 -12.84 -12.63 -7.13
C VAL A 199 -12.56 -14.14 -7.19
N ALA A 200 -12.06 -14.65 -8.30
CA ALA A 200 -11.63 -16.04 -8.42
C ALA A 200 -10.47 -16.37 -7.47
N GLU A 201 -9.47 -15.49 -7.39
CA GLU A 201 -8.33 -15.62 -6.47
C GLU A 201 -8.78 -15.60 -4.99
N LEU A 202 -9.79 -14.78 -4.65
CA LEU A 202 -10.33 -14.73 -3.30
C LEU A 202 -11.05 -16.03 -2.90
N ARG A 203 -11.65 -16.72 -3.87
CA ARG A 203 -12.36 -18.01 -3.66
C ARG A 203 -11.40 -19.20 -3.63
N GLU A 204 -10.34 -19.15 -4.43
CA GLU A 204 -9.32 -20.18 -4.53
C GLU A 204 -7.92 -19.56 -4.35
N PRO A 205 -7.55 -19.17 -3.11
CA PRO A 205 -6.36 -18.40 -2.84
C PRO A 205 -5.08 -19.18 -3.13
N LYS A 206 -4.14 -18.50 -3.81
CA LYS A 206 -2.81 -19.02 -4.12
C LYS A 206 -1.74 -18.19 -3.40
N PRO A 207 -0.60 -18.81 -3.04
CA PRO A 207 0.51 -18.08 -2.44
C PRO A 207 1.15 -17.14 -3.47
N LEU A 208 1.12 -15.85 -3.18
CA LEU A 208 1.78 -14.80 -3.96
C LEU A 208 3.11 -14.41 -3.33
N VAL A 209 4.11 -14.15 -4.17
CA VAL A 209 5.39 -13.61 -3.72
C VAL A 209 5.22 -12.13 -3.38
N PRO A 210 5.53 -11.70 -2.13
CA PRO A 210 5.52 -10.29 -1.79
C PRO A 210 6.40 -9.47 -2.73
N TRP A 211 5.93 -8.28 -3.10
CA TRP A 211 6.65 -7.40 -4.04
C TRP A 211 8.10 -7.16 -3.62
N GLU A 212 8.33 -6.90 -2.37
CA GLU A 212 9.64 -6.62 -1.78
C GLU A 212 10.62 -7.79 -1.88
N TYR A 213 10.11 -9.01 -2.08
CA TYR A 213 10.92 -10.22 -2.15
C TYR A 213 11.04 -10.82 -3.55
N ARG A 214 10.43 -10.23 -4.58
CA ARG A 214 10.48 -10.76 -5.95
C ARG A 214 11.91 -10.96 -6.45
N GLU A 215 12.79 -10.00 -6.18
CA GLU A 215 14.18 -10.07 -6.64
C GLU A 215 14.96 -11.20 -5.96
N ILE A 216 14.82 -11.35 -4.63
CA ILE A 216 15.50 -12.44 -3.93
C ILE A 216 14.89 -13.80 -4.24
N TYR A 217 13.57 -13.87 -4.42
CA TYR A 217 12.87 -15.07 -4.82
C TYR A 217 13.33 -15.57 -6.19
N ALA A 218 13.47 -14.68 -7.16
CA ALA A 218 13.97 -15.03 -8.50
C ALA A 218 15.42 -15.56 -8.49
N ARG A 219 16.24 -15.16 -7.50
CA ARG A 219 17.66 -15.59 -7.38
C ARG A 219 17.86 -16.80 -6.49
N LYS A 220 16.97 -17.03 -5.53
CA LYS A 220 17.16 -18.04 -4.49
C LYS A 220 16.12 -19.15 -4.58
N SER A 221 15.01 -19.06 -3.94
CA SER A 221 13.87 -19.97 -4.03
C SER A 221 12.84 -19.68 -2.92
N GLU A 222 11.72 -20.41 -2.96
CA GLU A 222 10.75 -20.48 -1.87
C GLU A 222 11.41 -20.90 -0.54
N HIS A 223 12.23 -21.93 -0.56
CA HIS A 223 12.92 -22.45 0.65
C HIS A 223 13.74 -21.37 1.35
N TRP A 224 14.46 -20.54 0.58
CA TRP A 224 15.20 -19.42 1.13
C TRP A 224 14.28 -18.45 1.86
N LEU A 225 13.19 -18.00 1.22
CA LEU A 225 12.30 -17.01 1.80
C LEU A 225 11.61 -17.53 3.07
N VAL A 226 11.12 -18.77 3.05
CA VAL A 226 10.50 -19.39 4.22
C VAL A 226 11.45 -19.44 5.40
N ASN A 227 12.69 -19.89 5.17
CA ASN A 227 13.67 -20.01 6.24
C ASN A 227 14.17 -18.65 6.73
N ALA A 228 14.45 -17.70 5.82
CA ALA A 228 14.88 -16.35 6.20
C ALA A 228 13.81 -15.61 7.00
N SER A 229 12.54 -15.76 6.62
CA SER A 229 11.41 -15.10 7.31
C SER A 229 11.19 -15.61 8.73
N ALA A 230 11.67 -16.79 9.06
CA ALA A 230 11.62 -17.34 10.41
C ALA A 230 12.73 -16.82 11.34
N LEU A 231 13.72 -16.09 10.80
CA LEU A 231 14.87 -15.63 11.58
C LEU A 231 14.60 -14.28 12.27
N THR A 232 15.19 -14.15 13.45
CA THR A 232 15.34 -12.88 14.17
C THR A 232 16.81 -12.51 14.23
N PHE A 233 17.19 -11.38 13.61
CA PHE A 233 18.54 -10.85 13.67
C PHE A 233 18.63 -9.71 14.68
N ALA A 234 19.67 -9.73 15.54
CA ALA A 234 20.02 -8.56 16.33
C ALA A 234 20.68 -7.50 15.42
N LEU A 235 20.18 -6.26 15.49
CA LEU A 235 20.87 -5.13 14.88
C LEU A 235 22.22 -4.93 15.61
N PRO A 236 23.36 -4.97 14.92
CA PRO A 236 24.67 -4.74 15.55
C PRO A 236 24.76 -3.37 16.24
N ALA A 237 25.57 -3.24 17.27
CA ALA A 237 25.82 -1.96 17.93
C ALA A 237 26.39 -0.91 16.97
N ASP A 238 27.27 -1.35 16.06
CA ASP A 238 27.92 -0.52 15.04
C ASP A 238 27.75 -1.17 13.66
N PRO A 239 26.57 -0.99 13.00
CA PRO A 239 26.30 -1.58 11.69
C PRO A 239 27.06 -0.84 10.60
N SER A 240 27.57 -1.56 9.59
CA SER A 240 28.33 -1.01 8.48
C SER A 240 27.65 -1.34 7.13
N PRO A 241 27.64 -0.43 6.16
CA PRO A 241 28.18 0.93 6.23
C PRO A 241 27.35 1.88 7.12
N THR A 242 26.04 1.63 7.28
CA THR A 242 25.12 2.50 8.03
C THR A 242 23.93 1.71 8.56
N ILE A 243 23.17 2.27 9.48
CA ILE A 243 21.96 1.62 10.06
C ILE A 243 20.92 1.36 8.98
N ASP A 244 20.58 2.35 8.18
CA ASP A 244 19.59 2.23 7.11
C ASP A 244 19.97 1.20 6.05
N CYS A 245 21.23 1.17 5.64
CA CYS A 245 21.75 0.15 4.72
C CYS A 245 21.66 -1.26 5.30
N TRP A 246 21.98 -1.41 6.58
CA TRP A 246 21.91 -2.71 7.24
C TRP A 246 20.47 -3.20 7.37
N LEU A 247 19.57 -2.33 7.84
CA LEU A 247 18.13 -2.63 7.97
C LEU A 247 17.51 -3.03 6.62
N ALA A 248 17.74 -2.20 5.59
CA ALA A 248 17.22 -2.46 4.26
C ALA A 248 17.78 -3.77 3.67
N ARG A 249 19.07 -4.07 3.89
CA ARG A 249 19.70 -5.30 3.38
C ARG A 249 19.19 -6.55 4.08
N ALA A 250 19.05 -6.53 5.40
CA ALA A 250 18.50 -7.64 6.16
C ALA A 250 17.06 -7.95 5.70
N ALA A 251 16.23 -6.92 5.61
CA ALA A 251 14.86 -7.05 5.14
C ALA A 251 14.77 -7.55 3.69
N ALA A 252 15.58 -7.00 2.77
CA ALA A 252 15.62 -7.42 1.36
C ALA A 252 16.07 -8.88 1.15
N LEU A 253 16.81 -9.46 2.10
CA LEU A 253 17.19 -10.88 2.11
C LEU A 253 16.07 -11.78 2.65
N GLY A 254 14.95 -11.21 3.09
CA GLY A 254 13.79 -11.92 3.60
C GLY A 254 13.84 -12.22 5.11
N VAL A 255 14.77 -11.62 5.87
CA VAL A 255 14.81 -11.76 7.33
C VAL A 255 13.52 -11.21 7.92
N GLY A 256 12.78 -12.07 8.65
CA GLY A 256 11.45 -11.74 9.13
C GLY A 256 11.43 -10.76 10.29
N LYS A 257 12.41 -10.87 11.22
CA LYS A 257 12.44 -10.05 12.41
C LYS A 257 13.81 -9.42 12.65
N ILE A 258 13.81 -8.16 13.06
CA ILE A 258 15.02 -7.43 13.45
C ILE A 258 14.84 -6.99 14.90
N PHE A 259 15.63 -7.57 15.80
CA PHE A 259 15.67 -7.17 17.20
C PHE A 259 16.52 -5.91 17.35
N ILE A 260 15.97 -4.93 18.04
CA ILE A 260 16.65 -3.68 18.41
C ILE A 260 16.44 -3.45 19.91
N GLU A 261 17.51 -3.18 20.63
CA GLU A 261 17.46 -2.88 22.06
C GLU A 261 16.43 -1.77 22.35
N PRO A 262 15.50 -1.97 23.31
CA PRO A 262 14.36 -1.08 23.52
C PRO A 262 14.76 0.37 23.86
N GLU A 263 15.86 0.56 24.59
CA GLU A 263 16.33 1.86 25.06
C GLU A 263 17.28 2.59 24.09
N ARG A 264 17.67 1.93 22.99
CA ARG A 264 18.58 2.52 22.01
C ARG A 264 17.90 3.66 21.24
N THR A 265 18.47 4.86 21.35
CA THR A 265 18.00 6.04 20.61
C THR A 265 18.78 6.22 19.30
N LEU A 266 18.14 6.87 18.34
CA LEU A 266 18.82 7.31 17.11
C LEU A 266 19.61 8.58 17.41
N SER A 267 20.94 8.46 17.49
CA SER A 267 21.82 9.58 17.76
C SER A 267 21.96 10.50 16.53
N PRO A 268 22.36 11.78 16.71
CA PRO A 268 22.67 12.67 15.60
C PRO A 268 23.78 12.14 14.67
N ASP A 269 24.75 11.38 15.21
CA ASP A 269 25.83 10.79 14.43
C ASP A 269 25.35 9.56 13.62
N ASP A 270 24.47 8.73 14.19
CA ASP A 270 23.81 7.64 13.47
C ASP A 270 22.99 8.19 12.31
N TRP A 271 22.21 9.26 12.57
CA TRP A 271 21.38 9.89 11.56
C TRP A 271 22.23 10.51 10.41
N LYS A 272 23.32 11.24 10.74
CA LYS A 272 24.22 11.81 9.72
C LYS A 272 24.81 10.77 8.78
N LYS A 273 25.10 9.57 9.32
CA LYS A 273 25.63 8.45 8.55
C LYS A 273 24.56 7.68 7.79
N SER A 274 23.28 7.85 8.13
CA SER A 274 22.16 7.08 7.57
C SER A 274 21.21 7.98 6.76
N PRO A 275 21.61 8.40 5.55
CA PRO A 275 20.92 9.46 4.78
C PRO A 275 19.50 9.09 4.32
N SER A 276 19.15 7.81 4.35
CA SER A 276 17.80 7.36 3.98
C SER A 276 16.80 7.42 5.13
N LEU A 277 17.25 7.74 6.36
CA LEU A 277 16.35 7.97 7.49
C LEU A 277 15.80 9.39 7.43
N ASP A 278 14.50 9.53 7.63
CA ASP A 278 13.84 10.83 7.66
C ASP A 278 14.41 11.71 8.80
N PRO A 279 14.74 12.98 8.55
CA PRO A 279 15.15 13.91 9.61
C PRO A 279 14.17 13.99 10.81
N ALA A 280 12.90 13.78 10.55
CA ALA A 280 11.87 13.74 11.61
C ALA A 280 12.04 12.56 12.60
N TYR A 281 12.90 11.58 12.28
CA TYR A 281 13.17 10.45 13.18
C TYR A 281 14.25 10.74 14.22
N MET A 282 14.95 11.88 14.12
CA MET A 282 15.98 12.25 15.07
C MET A 282 15.40 12.40 16.50
N GLY A 283 16.03 11.70 17.45
CA GLY A 283 15.57 11.68 18.84
C GLY A 283 14.51 10.63 19.16
N LEU A 284 13.98 9.92 18.18
CA LEU A 284 13.15 8.75 18.44
C LEU A 284 13.97 7.58 18.98
N LEU A 285 13.30 6.65 19.65
CA LEU A 285 13.86 5.32 19.89
C LEU A 285 14.18 4.65 18.56
N LEU A 286 15.33 4.00 18.47
CA LEU A 286 15.81 3.45 17.18
C LEU A 286 14.85 2.42 16.59
N HIS A 287 14.18 1.62 17.41
CA HIS A 287 13.20 0.66 16.95
C HIS A 287 11.97 1.33 16.32
N GLU A 288 11.54 2.51 16.80
CA GLU A 288 10.45 3.27 16.19
C GLU A 288 10.87 3.86 14.85
N ALA A 289 12.07 4.45 14.78
CA ALA A 289 12.64 4.95 13.52
C ALA A 289 12.78 3.83 12.49
N ALA A 290 13.27 2.66 12.89
CA ALA A 290 13.44 1.49 12.04
C ALA A 290 12.08 0.96 11.52
N ARG A 291 11.03 0.90 12.36
CA ARG A 291 9.68 0.52 11.93
C ARG A 291 9.15 1.46 10.85
N ARG A 292 9.27 2.77 11.06
CA ARG A 292 8.82 3.79 10.09
C ARG A 292 9.63 3.73 8.78
N PHE A 293 10.91 3.45 8.87
CA PHE A 293 11.79 3.30 7.71
C PHE A 293 11.47 2.07 6.88
N LEU A 294 11.21 0.92 7.53
CA LEU A 294 10.96 -0.36 6.84
C LEU A 294 9.54 -0.47 6.30
N ALA A 295 8.54 0.04 7.02
CA ALA A 295 7.13 -0.16 6.70
C ALA A 295 6.75 0.08 5.23
N PRO A 296 7.14 1.19 4.55
CA PRO A 296 6.77 1.43 3.16
C PRO A 296 7.56 0.60 2.14
N ARG A 297 8.65 -0.06 2.56
CA ARG A 297 9.56 -0.82 1.68
C ARG A 297 9.49 -2.32 1.90
N PHE A 298 9.37 -2.72 3.15
CA PHE A 298 9.40 -4.12 3.61
C PHE A 298 8.35 -4.31 4.70
N PRO A 299 7.06 -4.24 4.37
CA PRO A 299 5.96 -4.28 5.36
C PRO A 299 5.91 -5.59 6.17
N LEU A 300 6.50 -6.67 5.66
CA LEU A 300 6.58 -7.96 6.37
C LEU A 300 7.79 -8.08 7.31
N ALA A 301 8.78 -7.18 7.20
CA ALA A 301 9.92 -7.17 8.12
C ALA A 301 9.50 -6.51 9.45
N GLU A 302 9.46 -7.31 10.51
CA GLU A 302 9.08 -6.84 11.84
C GLU A 302 10.29 -6.30 12.61
N VAL A 303 10.11 -5.17 13.29
CA VAL A 303 11.08 -4.68 14.29
C VAL A 303 10.56 -5.02 15.68
N VAL A 304 11.29 -5.83 16.41
CA VAL A 304 10.94 -6.31 17.74
C VAL A 304 11.93 -5.79 18.80
N THR A 305 11.42 -5.57 20.01
CA THR A 305 12.21 -5.13 21.17
C THR A 305 12.38 -6.22 22.24
N GLU A 306 11.72 -7.36 22.03
CA GLU A 306 11.81 -8.53 22.89
C GLU A 306 12.16 -9.75 22.04
N CYS A 307 13.21 -10.46 22.40
CA CYS A 307 13.60 -11.72 21.80
C CYS A 307 14.60 -12.43 22.75
N GLU A 308 14.33 -13.68 23.09
CA GLU A 308 15.20 -14.43 24.01
C GLU A 308 16.60 -14.71 23.43
N GLU A 309 16.67 -15.10 22.16
CA GLU A 309 17.94 -15.44 21.49
C GLU A 309 17.97 -14.92 20.03
N PRO A 310 18.14 -13.61 19.81
CA PRO A 310 18.32 -13.11 18.47
C PRO A 310 19.67 -13.55 17.91
N LEU A 311 19.73 -13.90 16.63
CA LEU A 311 20.98 -14.27 15.97
C LEU A 311 21.89 -13.05 15.83
N ASN A 312 23.13 -13.18 16.30
CA ASN A 312 24.17 -12.18 16.06
C ASN A 312 24.56 -12.18 14.58
N ALA A 313 24.09 -11.17 13.87
CA ALA A 313 24.38 -10.99 12.45
C ALA A 313 25.70 -10.25 12.22
N PRO A 314 26.33 -10.40 11.03
CA PRO A 314 27.51 -9.63 10.65
C PRO A 314 27.27 -8.11 10.76
N LYS A 315 28.27 -7.38 11.27
CA LYS A 315 28.21 -5.91 11.30
C LYS A 315 28.11 -5.31 9.90
N ASN A 316 28.86 -5.87 8.94
CA ASN A 316 28.81 -5.43 7.56
C ASN A 316 27.61 -6.03 6.83
N SER A 317 26.71 -5.17 6.36
CA SER A 317 25.52 -5.58 5.64
C SER A 317 25.80 -6.37 4.35
N LEU A 318 26.96 -6.17 3.72
CA LEU A 318 27.36 -6.91 2.52
C LEU A 318 27.65 -8.40 2.80
N ASP A 319 27.98 -8.74 4.04
CA ASP A 319 28.27 -10.12 4.45
C ASP A 319 27.01 -10.90 4.88
N LEU A 320 25.86 -10.23 5.04
CA LEU A 320 24.62 -10.86 5.50
C LEU A 320 24.18 -12.02 4.59
N GLN A 321 24.26 -11.86 3.28
CA GLN A 321 23.87 -12.93 2.36
C GLN A 321 24.76 -14.16 2.51
N ARG A 322 26.09 -13.96 2.56
CA ARG A 322 27.05 -15.06 2.76
C ARG A 322 26.87 -15.74 4.13
N TYR A 323 26.51 -14.96 5.14
CA TYR A 323 26.20 -15.49 6.47
C TYR A 323 24.99 -16.42 6.42
N LEU A 324 23.90 -16.02 5.77
CA LEU A 324 22.70 -16.84 5.57
C LEU A 324 23.02 -18.12 4.78
N GLU A 325 23.80 -18.01 3.68
CA GLU A 325 24.23 -19.16 2.88
C GLU A 325 25.03 -20.20 3.71
N ARG A 326 25.91 -19.74 4.60
CA ARG A 326 26.65 -20.65 5.52
C ARG A 326 25.73 -21.32 6.53
N LYS A 327 24.64 -20.68 6.92
CA LYS A 327 23.60 -21.27 7.80
C LYS A 327 22.71 -22.26 7.06
N LYS A 328 22.92 -22.47 5.76
CA LYS A 328 22.11 -23.35 4.88
C LYS A 328 20.64 -22.92 4.78
N ILE A 329 20.43 -21.62 4.75
CA ILE A 329 19.12 -20.98 4.56
C ILE A 329 18.89 -20.77 3.09
#